data_b532cd28552c8bee6a5fea4713daa5c4
#
_entry.id   b532cd28552c8bee6a5fea4713daa5c4
#
_cell.length_a   1.000
_cell.length_b   1.000
_cell.length_c   1.000
_cell.angle_alpha   90.00
_cell.angle_beta   90.00
_cell.angle_gamma   90.00
#
_symmetry.space_group_name_H-M   'P 1'
#
loop_
_entity.id
_entity.type
_entity.pdbx_description
1 polymer ?
#
loop_
_entity_poly.entity_id
_entity_poly.type
_entity_poly.pdbx_seq_one_letter_code
_entity_poly.pdbx_strand_id
1 'polypeptide(L)'
;MKRTIPPAFIVAAALILAGTSGTPAFADNTANTYHQTAFIDLPTGSKPLTSFDISFVERSSQTYYLADRSNKAVDIFDASSNTFETRLTGSPAFVGNTGNPDTSGPNGVVVVHDRDELWVGDGMSRVQVFDLRTNSWVATIPTGTGTRLTRADEIAYDQKDKLILVANDADTPPFASLIDTQTRTVVAQITFNDATAGLEQPVWDPETHLFYMSVPETTTHSGGAVAVIDPRTRSVVGQFDVKSCGPAGLALGPKQQLLIGCGDPGAVQIMDARTGDVVAKITDVSGADEVWYNPGDKHYYVAARNNPTGPVLGIIDAMTNKWIQNASTGPGAHSVAANPINDEIFVPLRPTATHPLGGIGVYHQ
;
A
#
# COMPACT_ATOMS: atom_id res chain seq x y z
N MET A 1 46.18 93.50 -27.12
CA MET A 1 44.72 93.44 -26.83
C MET A 1 44.26 92.00 -27.10
N LYS A 2 44.03 91.24 -26.01
CA LYS A 2 43.58 89.87 -26.12
C LYS A 2 42.08 89.88 -25.87
N ARG A 3 41.28 89.39 -26.82
CA ARG A 3 39.81 89.19 -26.63
C ARG A 3 39.60 87.81 -26.04
N THR A 4 38.99 87.75 -24.92
CA THR A 4 38.52 86.55 -24.24
C THR A 4 37.07 86.19 -24.73
N ILE A 5 36.91 84.94 -25.11
CA ILE A 5 35.60 84.37 -25.50
C ILE A 5 35.05 83.64 -24.24
N PRO A 6 33.73 83.81 -23.85
CA PRO A 6 33.14 83.10 -22.75
C PRO A 6 32.77 81.68 -23.14
N PRO A 7 32.70 80.70 -22.16
CA PRO A 7 32.34 79.29 -22.43
C PRO A 7 30.85 79.09 -22.60
N ALA A 8 30.49 78.26 -23.54
CA ALA A 8 29.13 77.79 -23.77
C ALA A 8 28.74 76.76 -22.73
N PHE A 9 27.60 76.92 -22.10
CA PHE A 9 26.96 75.93 -21.23
C PHE A 9 26.28 74.88 -22.08
N ILE A 10 26.71 73.61 -21.95
CA ILE A 10 26.02 72.41 -22.49
C ILE A 10 25.07 71.93 -21.43
N VAL A 11 23.77 72.02 -21.68
CA VAL A 11 22.74 71.40 -20.86
C VAL A 11 22.58 69.96 -21.30
N ALA A 12 23.05 69.02 -20.45
CA ALA A 12 22.83 67.60 -20.66
C ALA A 12 21.44 67.23 -20.14
N ALA A 13 20.50 66.87 -21.02
CA ALA A 13 19.22 66.31 -20.66
C ALA A 13 19.41 64.81 -20.25
N ALA A 14 19.25 64.50 -18.97
CA ALA A 14 19.25 63.13 -18.51
C ALA A 14 17.89 62.48 -18.82
N LEU A 15 17.87 61.53 -19.74
CA LEU A 15 16.75 60.63 -19.96
C LEU A 15 16.69 59.62 -18.80
N ILE A 16 15.69 59.70 -17.91
CA ILE A 16 15.38 58.68 -16.91
C ILE A 16 14.57 57.59 -17.61
N LEU A 17 15.23 56.49 -17.97
CA LEU A 17 14.52 55.25 -18.30
C LEU A 17 13.95 54.65 -16.99
N ALA A 18 12.64 54.72 -16.80
CA ALA A 18 11.94 53.95 -15.79
C ALA A 18 11.95 52.47 -16.20
N GLY A 19 12.94 51.73 -15.71
CA GLY A 19 12.95 50.28 -15.79
C GLY A 19 11.86 49.69 -14.89
N THR A 20 10.78 49.17 -15.49
CA THR A 20 9.83 48.33 -14.78
C THR A 20 10.55 47.01 -14.47
N SER A 21 11.03 46.86 -13.23
CA SER A 21 11.47 45.59 -12.71
C SER A 21 10.25 44.70 -12.53
N GLY A 22 9.87 43.98 -13.60
CA GLY A 22 9.00 42.85 -13.50
C GLY A 22 9.70 41.80 -12.66
N THR A 23 9.26 41.58 -11.43
CA THR A 23 9.58 40.35 -10.68
C THR A 23 9.17 39.18 -11.55
N PRO A 24 10.06 38.20 -11.81
CA PRO A 24 9.62 36.99 -12.47
C PRO A 24 8.53 36.38 -11.59
N ALA A 25 7.33 36.25 -12.11
CA ALA A 25 6.31 35.42 -11.52
C ALA A 25 6.93 34.01 -11.50
N PHE A 26 7.29 33.51 -10.34
CA PHE A 26 7.53 32.09 -10.16
C PHE A 26 6.21 31.45 -10.58
N ALA A 27 6.21 30.72 -11.70
CA ALA A 27 5.12 29.86 -12.05
C ALA A 27 4.91 28.94 -10.84
N ASP A 28 3.71 28.98 -10.28
CA ASP A 28 3.33 28.08 -9.20
C ASP A 28 3.43 26.66 -9.77
N ASN A 29 4.47 25.94 -9.40
CA ASN A 29 4.80 24.61 -9.92
C ASN A 29 3.93 23.53 -9.25
N THR A 30 2.79 23.93 -8.67
CA THR A 30 1.84 23.01 -8.01
C THR A 30 1.11 22.11 -9.00
N ALA A 31 1.13 22.43 -10.29
CA ALA A 31 0.42 21.72 -11.35
C ALA A 31 0.98 20.30 -11.66
N ASN A 32 2.11 19.92 -11.06
CA ASN A 32 2.78 18.62 -11.27
C ASN A 32 3.24 17.97 -9.96
N THR A 33 2.53 18.21 -8.86
CA THR A 33 2.88 17.61 -7.56
C THR A 33 1.70 16.80 -7.01
N TYR A 34 2.02 15.60 -6.51
CA TYR A 34 1.03 14.77 -5.83
C TYR A 34 0.54 15.45 -4.55
N HIS A 35 -0.75 15.56 -4.39
CA HIS A 35 -1.39 16.15 -3.22
C HIS A 35 -2.77 15.52 -3.01
N GLN A 36 -3.35 15.73 -1.82
CA GLN A 36 -4.72 15.29 -1.56
C GLN A 36 -5.71 16.17 -2.35
N THR A 37 -6.42 15.57 -3.29
CA THR A 37 -7.42 16.25 -4.17
C THR A 37 -8.84 16.13 -3.64
N ALA A 38 -9.14 15.04 -2.90
CA ALA A 38 -10.45 14.80 -2.31
C ALA A 38 -10.34 14.02 -0.98
N PHE A 39 -11.46 13.94 -0.29
CA PHE A 39 -11.62 13.14 0.91
C PHE A 39 -13.00 12.48 0.90
N ILE A 40 -13.04 11.17 1.11
CA ILE A 40 -14.28 10.42 1.21
C ILE A 40 -14.55 10.15 2.69
N ASP A 41 -15.54 10.84 3.25
CA ASP A 41 -15.94 10.63 4.64
C ASP A 41 -16.64 9.28 4.82
N LEU A 42 -16.43 8.64 5.96
CA LEU A 42 -17.24 7.48 6.33
C LEU A 42 -18.71 7.90 6.54
N PRO A 43 -19.67 7.01 6.24
CA PRO A 43 -21.10 7.31 6.36
C PRO A 43 -21.47 7.61 7.81
N THR A 44 -22.46 8.50 7.98
CA THR A 44 -23.02 8.85 9.29
C THR A 44 -23.47 7.60 10.04
N GLY A 45 -23.09 7.50 11.31
CA GLY A 45 -23.36 6.34 12.16
C GLY A 45 -22.24 5.30 12.21
N SER A 46 -21.18 5.47 11.40
CA SER A 46 -19.94 4.70 11.55
C SER A 46 -19.25 5.03 12.87
N LYS A 47 -18.49 4.06 13.39
CA LYS A 47 -17.48 4.34 14.40
C LYS A 47 -16.30 5.05 13.74
N PRO A 48 -15.60 5.94 14.47
CA PRO A 48 -14.39 6.56 13.96
C PRO A 48 -13.34 5.54 13.49
N LEU A 49 -12.74 5.77 12.33
CA LEU A 49 -11.73 4.90 11.70
C LEU A 49 -10.38 4.97 12.44
N THR A 50 -10.34 4.45 13.65
CA THR A 50 -9.13 4.46 14.49
C THR A 50 -8.23 3.24 14.27
N SER A 51 -8.78 2.18 13.67
CA SER A 51 -8.09 0.93 13.34
C SER A 51 -8.64 0.38 12.03
N PHE A 52 -7.76 0.17 11.10
CA PHE A 52 -7.99 -0.42 9.78
C PHE A 52 -6.74 -1.21 9.39
N ASP A 53 -6.79 -1.89 8.27
CA ASP A 53 -5.67 -2.62 7.71
C ASP A 53 -5.59 -2.44 6.20
N ILE A 54 -5.38 -3.52 5.46
CA ILE A 54 -5.10 -3.52 4.03
C ILE A 54 -6.27 -2.94 3.23
N SER A 55 -5.92 -2.25 2.17
CA SER A 55 -6.85 -1.80 1.13
C SER A 55 -6.50 -2.38 -0.24
N PHE A 56 -7.48 -2.42 -1.13
CA PHE A 56 -7.33 -3.00 -2.46
C PHE A 56 -8.21 -2.25 -3.46
N VAL A 57 -7.73 -2.04 -4.68
CA VAL A 57 -8.54 -1.56 -5.80
C VAL A 57 -8.73 -2.65 -6.83
N GLU A 58 -9.97 -2.98 -7.11
CA GLU A 58 -10.34 -3.82 -8.24
C GLU A 58 -10.47 -2.99 -9.51
N ARG A 59 -9.57 -3.27 -10.48
CA ARG A 59 -9.46 -2.49 -11.70
C ARG A 59 -10.73 -2.49 -12.56
N SER A 60 -11.35 -3.67 -12.73
CA SER A 60 -12.44 -3.84 -13.71
C SER A 60 -13.72 -3.14 -13.27
N SER A 61 -14.00 -3.16 -11.99
CA SER A 61 -15.15 -2.46 -11.39
C SER A 61 -14.82 -1.05 -10.90
N GLN A 62 -13.53 -0.69 -10.84
CA GLN A 62 -13.04 0.53 -10.22
C GLN A 62 -13.58 0.67 -8.78
N THR A 63 -13.50 -0.42 -8.01
CA THR A 63 -13.99 -0.46 -6.64
C THR A 63 -12.81 -0.53 -5.67
N TYR A 64 -12.83 0.34 -4.66
CA TYR A 64 -11.88 0.34 -3.56
C TYR A 64 -12.48 -0.36 -2.35
N TYR A 65 -11.71 -1.26 -1.75
CA TYR A 65 -12.06 -2.03 -0.57
C TYR A 65 -11.13 -1.69 0.58
N LEU A 66 -11.67 -1.48 1.79
CA LEU A 66 -10.90 -1.23 3.00
C LEU A 66 -11.27 -2.20 4.12
N ALA A 67 -10.29 -2.87 4.69
CA ALA A 67 -10.44 -3.65 5.91
C ALA A 67 -10.62 -2.71 7.13
N ASP A 68 -11.86 -2.38 7.50
CA ASP A 68 -12.19 -1.49 8.61
C ASP A 68 -12.40 -2.28 9.92
N ARG A 69 -11.33 -2.42 10.71
CA ARG A 69 -11.35 -3.07 12.02
C ARG A 69 -12.24 -2.33 13.03
N SER A 70 -12.36 -0.99 12.91
CA SER A 70 -13.18 -0.17 13.82
C SER A 70 -14.65 -0.49 13.70
N ASN A 71 -15.13 -0.72 12.49
CA ASN A 71 -16.53 -1.03 12.19
C ASN A 71 -16.80 -2.53 11.99
N LYS A 72 -15.78 -3.39 12.13
CA LYS A 72 -15.89 -4.86 11.93
C LYS A 72 -16.44 -5.21 10.56
N ALA A 73 -15.86 -4.60 9.52
CA ALA A 73 -16.41 -4.69 8.19
C ALA A 73 -15.33 -4.49 7.12
N VAL A 74 -15.66 -4.82 5.88
CA VAL A 74 -14.98 -4.26 4.71
C VAL A 74 -15.86 -3.15 4.17
N ASP A 75 -15.31 -1.95 4.09
CA ASP A 75 -15.96 -0.79 3.46
C ASP A 75 -15.67 -0.79 1.96
N ILE A 76 -16.70 -0.52 1.17
CA ILE A 76 -16.66 -0.50 -0.30
C ILE A 76 -16.94 0.91 -0.79
N PHE A 77 -16.09 1.37 -1.71
CA PHE A 77 -16.20 2.70 -2.32
C PHE A 77 -16.09 2.58 -3.83
N ASP A 78 -16.85 3.39 -4.55
CA ASP A 78 -16.63 3.61 -5.98
C ASP A 78 -15.41 4.51 -6.16
N ALA A 79 -14.34 3.93 -6.72
CA ALA A 79 -13.07 4.60 -6.97
C ALA A 79 -13.07 5.43 -8.27
N SER A 80 -14.19 5.48 -9.00
CA SER A 80 -14.35 6.35 -10.16
C SER A 80 -15.07 7.66 -9.83
N SER A 81 -15.92 7.62 -8.80
CA SER A 81 -16.72 8.77 -8.34
C SER A 81 -16.34 9.26 -6.94
N ASN A 82 -15.43 8.56 -6.27
CA ASN A 82 -14.97 8.88 -4.91
C ASN A 82 -16.12 8.90 -3.89
N THR A 83 -16.96 7.86 -3.91
CA THR A 83 -18.13 7.76 -3.03
C THR A 83 -18.17 6.44 -2.26
N PHE A 84 -18.63 6.51 -1.01
CA PHE A 84 -18.95 5.31 -0.24
C PHE A 84 -20.16 4.60 -0.84
N GLU A 85 -20.06 3.30 -1.09
CA GLU A 85 -21.14 2.50 -1.63
C GLU A 85 -21.86 1.68 -0.56
N THR A 86 -21.12 0.81 0.13
CA THR A 86 -21.70 -0.13 1.08
C THR A 86 -20.66 -0.68 2.05
N ARG A 87 -21.11 -1.52 2.95
CA ARG A 87 -20.28 -2.16 3.98
C ARG A 87 -20.62 -3.65 4.08
N LEU A 88 -19.61 -4.52 3.99
CA LEU A 88 -19.75 -5.95 4.17
C LEU A 88 -19.44 -6.35 5.61
N THR A 89 -20.36 -7.07 6.24
CA THR A 89 -20.15 -7.68 7.56
C THR A 89 -20.19 -9.20 7.44
N GLY A 90 -19.24 -9.88 8.06
CA GLY A 90 -19.14 -11.34 7.98
C GLY A 90 -20.24 -12.09 8.77
N SER A 91 -20.38 -13.37 8.47
CA SER A 91 -21.18 -14.30 9.26
C SER A 91 -20.38 -15.58 9.53
N PRO A 92 -19.75 -15.75 10.70
CA PRO A 92 -19.79 -14.88 11.88
C PRO A 92 -19.21 -13.48 11.61
N ALA A 93 -19.60 -12.49 12.41
CA ALA A 93 -19.07 -11.13 12.28
C ALA A 93 -17.55 -11.10 12.38
N PHE A 94 -16.91 -10.15 11.69
CA PHE A 94 -15.49 -9.88 11.85
C PHE A 94 -15.14 -9.59 13.32
N VAL A 95 -13.93 -9.96 13.72
CA VAL A 95 -13.48 -9.78 15.10
C VAL A 95 -13.48 -8.30 15.51
N GLY A 96 -13.02 -7.44 14.61
CA GLY A 96 -12.81 -6.02 14.85
C GLY A 96 -11.49 -5.75 15.54
N ASN A 97 -11.34 -4.50 16.00
CA ASN A 97 -10.19 -4.10 16.80
C ASN A 97 -10.28 -4.69 18.21
N THR A 98 -9.36 -5.57 18.58
CA THR A 98 -9.27 -6.20 19.91
C THR A 98 -8.34 -5.44 20.86
N GLY A 99 -7.62 -4.43 20.36
CA GLY A 99 -6.50 -3.78 21.05
C GLY A 99 -5.16 -4.50 20.89
N ASN A 100 -5.16 -5.70 20.29
CA ASN A 100 -3.96 -6.43 19.88
C ASN A 100 -4.05 -6.69 18.37
N PRO A 101 -3.09 -6.21 17.53
CA PRO A 101 -3.10 -6.44 16.09
C PRO A 101 -3.11 -7.93 15.74
N ASP A 102 -2.40 -8.78 16.49
CA ASP A 102 -2.28 -10.24 16.20
C ASP A 102 -3.60 -11.00 16.29
N THR A 103 -4.64 -10.40 16.82
CA THR A 103 -5.96 -11.03 16.99
C THR A 103 -7.09 -10.21 16.38
N SER A 104 -6.79 -9.05 15.80
CA SER A 104 -7.76 -8.15 15.17
C SER A 104 -8.11 -8.60 13.75
N GLY A 105 -9.19 -8.05 13.19
CA GLY A 105 -9.62 -8.24 11.79
C GLY A 105 -10.89 -7.45 11.48
N PRO A 106 -11.21 -7.21 10.21
CA PRO A 106 -10.58 -7.74 8.98
C PRO A 106 -9.18 -7.20 8.73
N ASN A 107 -8.40 -7.91 7.87
CA ASN A 107 -7.00 -7.64 7.59
C ASN A 107 -6.74 -7.54 6.08
N GLY A 108 -6.09 -8.53 5.46
CA GLY A 108 -5.88 -8.58 4.02
C GLY A 108 -7.18 -8.70 3.23
N VAL A 109 -7.24 -8.06 2.07
CA VAL A 109 -8.39 -8.13 1.15
C VAL A 109 -7.90 -8.36 -0.28
N VAL A 110 -8.57 -9.25 -1.02
CA VAL A 110 -8.30 -9.49 -2.44
C VAL A 110 -9.55 -9.92 -3.17
N VAL A 111 -9.68 -9.51 -4.44
CA VAL A 111 -10.76 -9.96 -5.33
C VAL A 111 -10.32 -11.17 -6.15
N VAL A 112 -11.12 -12.22 -6.12
CA VAL A 112 -11.01 -13.40 -6.97
C VAL A 112 -11.94 -13.19 -8.16
N HIS A 113 -11.43 -12.59 -9.23
CA HIS A 113 -12.21 -12.07 -10.38
C HIS A 113 -13.07 -13.11 -11.07
N ASP A 114 -12.54 -14.30 -11.28
CA ASP A 114 -13.25 -15.37 -12.01
C ASP A 114 -14.40 -15.98 -11.22
N ARG A 115 -14.61 -15.52 -9.98
CA ARG A 115 -15.70 -15.94 -9.12
C ARG A 115 -16.61 -14.78 -8.67
N ASP A 116 -16.22 -13.55 -8.99
CA ASP A 116 -16.83 -12.32 -8.43
C ASP A 116 -16.88 -12.38 -6.89
N GLU A 117 -15.78 -12.79 -6.26
CA GLU A 117 -15.70 -12.97 -4.80
C GLU A 117 -14.64 -12.05 -4.19
N LEU A 118 -14.96 -11.47 -3.03
CA LEU A 118 -14.00 -10.82 -2.14
C LEU A 118 -13.57 -11.80 -1.06
N TRP A 119 -12.27 -11.98 -0.90
CA TRP A 119 -11.66 -12.83 0.13
C TRP A 119 -10.95 -11.95 1.15
N VAL A 120 -11.21 -12.18 2.44
CA VAL A 120 -10.82 -11.28 3.52
C VAL A 120 -10.22 -12.07 4.68
N GLY A 121 -8.97 -11.77 5.03
CA GLY A 121 -8.35 -12.26 6.25
C GLY A 121 -9.02 -11.67 7.49
N ASP A 122 -9.13 -12.44 8.56
CA ASP A 122 -9.78 -12.01 9.80
C ASP A 122 -9.03 -12.58 11.02
N GLY A 123 -9.25 -12.00 12.16
CA GLY A 123 -8.90 -12.60 13.43
C GLY A 123 -9.47 -14.01 13.56
N MET A 124 -9.12 -14.75 14.59
CA MET A 124 -9.56 -16.13 14.81
C MET A 124 -9.07 -17.12 13.73
N SER A 125 -7.92 -16.83 13.08
CA SER A 125 -7.29 -17.68 12.05
C SER A 125 -8.29 -18.15 11.00
N ARG A 126 -8.92 -17.21 10.31
CA ARG A 126 -9.92 -17.50 9.29
C ARG A 126 -9.91 -16.51 8.15
N VAL A 127 -10.39 -16.97 6.99
CA VAL A 127 -10.71 -16.14 5.83
C VAL A 127 -12.22 -16.13 5.64
N GLN A 128 -12.80 -14.97 5.41
CA GLN A 128 -14.21 -14.82 5.05
C GLN A 128 -14.34 -14.50 3.56
N VAL A 129 -15.36 -15.07 2.92
CA VAL A 129 -15.63 -14.94 1.49
C VAL A 129 -16.99 -14.31 1.26
N PHE A 130 -17.06 -13.34 0.36
CA PHE A 130 -18.29 -12.64 -0.03
C PHE A 130 -18.50 -12.74 -1.54
N ASP A 131 -19.76 -12.92 -1.97
CA ASP A 131 -20.18 -12.77 -3.36
C ASP A 131 -20.40 -11.28 -3.64
N LEU A 132 -19.64 -10.71 -4.58
CA LEU A 132 -19.67 -9.29 -4.92
C LEU A 132 -20.88 -8.88 -5.76
N ARG A 133 -21.56 -9.83 -6.40
CA ARG A 133 -22.81 -9.54 -7.15
C ARG A 133 -23.99 -9.26 -6.23
N THR A 134 -23.95 -9.87 -5.05
CA THR A 134 -25.05 -9.78 -4.07
C THR A 134 -24.62 -9.06 -2.78
N ASN A 135 -23.35 -8.73 -2.65
CA ASN A 135 -22.74 -8.17 -1.45
C ASN A 135 -23.04 -9.00 -0.19
N SER A 136 -23.03 -10.33 -0.32
CA SER A 136 -23.41 -11.24 0.75
C SER A 136 -22.28 -12.20 1.13
N TRP A 137 -22.23 -12.52 2.42
CA TRP A 137 -21.31 -13.54 2.93
C TRP A 137 -21.63 -14.92 2.33
N VAL A 138 -20.58 -15.67 1.95
CA VAL A 138 -20.68 -16.99 1.30
C VAL A 138 -20.05 -18.08 2.17
N ALA A 139 -18.88 -17.83 2.73
CA ALA A 139 -18.14 -18.85 3.46
C ALA A 139 -17.18 -18.26 4.51
N THR A 140 -16.86 -19.10 5.49
CA THR A 140 -15.76 -18.89 6.42
C THR A 140 -14.82 -20.10 6.33
N ILE A 141 -13.54 -19.85 6.09
CA ILE A 141 -12.51 -20.88 5.89
C ILE A 141 -11.53 -20.79 7.06
N PRO A 142 -11.48 -21.78 7.97
CA PRO A 142 -10.47 -21.82 9.02
C PRO A 142 -9.09 -22.02 8.42
N THR A 143 -8.10 -21.23 8.85
CA THR A 143 -6.69 -21.36 8.48
C THR A 143 -5.82 -21.89 9.63
N GLY A 144 -6.25 -21.71 10.88
CA GLY A 144 -5.53 -22.17 12.08
C GLY A 144 -5.68 -23.66 12.36
N THR A 145 -4.68 -24.24 13.00
CA THR A 145 -4.63 -25.66 13.37
C THR A 145 -4.70 -25.90 14.87
N GLY A 146 -4.63 -24.85 15.68
CA GLY A 146 -4.47 -24.94 17.13
C GLY A 146 -5.59 -24.29 17.94
N THR A 147 -5.34 -24.24 19.25
CA THR A 147 -6.21 -23.53 20.21
C THR A 147 -5.90 -22.03 20.27
N ARG A 148 -4.70 -21.60 19.85
CA ARG A 148 -4.36 -20.19 19.68
C ARG A 148 -4.84 -19.75 18.31
N LEU A 149 -5.79 -18.84 18.32
CA LEU A 149 -6.37 -18.27 17.10
C LEU A 149 -5.89 -16.83 16.97
N THR A 150 -4.92 -16.65 16.10
CA THR A 150 -4.34 -15.35 15.73
C THR A 150 -5.01 -14.83 14.46
N ARG A 151 -4.50 -13.78 13.86
CA ARG A 151 -5.06 -13.26 12.61
C ARG A 151 -4.63 -14.12 11.41
N ALA A 152 -5.52 -14.28 10.44
CA ALA A 152 -5.18 -14.46 9.05
C ALA A 152 -5.01 -13.06 8.47
N ASP A 153 -3.86 -12.78 7.89
CA ASP A 153 -3.46 -11.42 7.55
C ASP A 153 -3.52 -11.19 6.04
N GLU A 154 -2.42 -10.81 5.43
CA GLU A 154 -2.35 -10.42 4.04
C GLU A 154 -2.50 -11.57 3.06
N ILE A 155 -3.00 -11.26 1.86
CA ILE A 155 -3.50 -12.25 0.91
C ILE A 155 -2.99 -11.93 -0.50
N ALA A 156 -2.57 -12.98 -1.23
CA ALA A 156 -2.32 -12.91 -2.67
C ALA A 156 -3.07 -14.00 -3.43
N TYR A 157 -3.46 -13.72 -4.68
CA TYR A 157 -4.22 -14.63 -5.53
C TYR A 157 -3.44 -15.06 -6.76
N ASP A 158 -3.26 -16.37 -6.90
CA ASP A 158 -2.81 -17.06 -8.10
C ASP A 158 -4.01 -17.32 -9.02
N GLN A 159 -4.14 -16.47 -10.04
CA GLN A 159 -5.23 -16.57 -11.02
C GLN A 159 -5.12 -17.81 -11.91
N LYS A 160 -3.93 -18.39 -12.06
CA LYS A 160 -3.69 -19.52 -12.93
C LYS A 160 -4.17 -20.84 -12.31
N ASP A 161 -3.67 -21.11 -11.10
CA ASP A 161 -3.94 -22.37 -10.42
C ASP A 161 -5.11 -22.25 -9.41
N LYS A 162 -5.74 -21.05 -9.35
CA LYS A 162 -6.92 -20.75 -8.50
C LYS A 162 -6.64 -20.91 -7.01
N LEU A 163 -5.48 -20.42 -6.59
CA LEU A 163 -4.99 -20.55 -5.22
C LEU A 163 -4.87 -19.18 -4.55
N ILE A 164 -5.30 -19.10 -3.31
CA ILE A 164 -5.02 -17.99 -2.40
C ILE A 164 -3.88 -18.37 -1.47
N LEU A 165 -2.88 -17.50 -1.31
CA LEU A 165 -1.90 -17.57 -0.25
C LEU A 165 -2.26 -16.54 0.83
N VAL A 166 -2.35 -16.98 2.09
CA VAL A 166 -2.70 -16.14 3.25
C VAL A 166 -1.62 -16.25 4.30
N ALA A 167 -1.10 -15.12 4.79
CA ALA A 167 -0.19 -15.07 5.92
C ALA A 167 -0.94 -15.38 7.23
N ASN A 168 -0.47 -16.34 8.00
CA ASN A 168 -0.82 -16.56 9.41
C ASN A 168 0.41 -16.14 10.23
N ASP A 169 0.61 -14.82 10.33
CA ASP A 169 1.84 -14.16 10.73
C ASP A 169 2.15 -14.30 12.23
N ALA A 170 1.13 -14.20 13.06
CA ALA A 170 1.26 -14.13 14.52
C ALA A 170 1.26 -15.51 15.21
N ASP A 171 1.24 -16.60 14.46
CA ASP A 171 1.41 -17.95 14.98
C ASP A 171 2.88 -18.24 15.33
N THR A 172 3.13 -19.31 16.07
CA THR A 172 4.49 -19.71 16.46
C THR A 172 4.70 -21.20 16.23
N PRO A 173 5.50 -21.59 15.22
CA PRO A 173 6.06 -20.76 14.17
C PRO A 173 4.96 -20.17 13.26
N PRO A 174 5.20 -19.03 12.57
CA PRO A 174 4.26 -18.51 11.60
C PRO A 174 4.19 -19.42 10.37
N PHE A 175 3.06 -19.36 9.67
CA PHE A 175 2.84 -20.18 8.48
C PHE A 175 2.00 -19.45 7.45
N ALA A 176 2.06 -19.86 6.18
CA ALA A 176 1.16 -19.43 5.14
C ALA A 176 0.17 -20.54 4.80
N SER A 177 -1.12 -20.20 4.69
CA SER A 177 -2.16 -21.11 4.24
C SER A 177 -2.38 -20.99 2.74
N LEU A 178 -2.31 -22.10 2.02
CA LEU A 178 -2.68 -22.19 0.61
C LEU A 178 -4.11 -22.73 0.49
N ILE A 179 -4.99 -21.94 -0.13
CA ILE A 179 -6.43 -22.23 -0.19
C ILE A 179 -6.86 -22.33 -1.65
N ASP A 180 -7.52 -23.42 -2.01
CA ASP A 180 -8.17 -23.60 -3.30
C ASP A 180 -9.47 -22.78 -3.35
N THR A 181 -9.57 -21.85 -4.31
CA THR A 181 -10.72 -20.94 -4.40
C THR A 181 -11.98 -21.63 -4.91
N GLN A 182 -11.86 -22.73 -5.65
CA GLN A 182 -13.01 -23.46 -6.20
C GLN A 182 -13.71 -24.27 -5.12
N THR A 183 -12.92 -24.94 -4.29
CA THR A 183 -13.44 -25.78 -3.19
C THR A 183 -13.58 -25.01 -1.87
N ARG A 184 -12.94 -23.84 -1.76
CA ARG A 184 -12.82 -23.04 -0.52
C ARG A 184 -12.25 -23.84 0.65
N THR A 185 -11.19 -24.62 0.37
CA THR A 185 -10.53 -25.48 1.37
C THR A 185 -9.03 -25.18 1.42
N VAL A 186 -8.46 -25.24 2.63
CA VAL A 186 -7.00 -25.20 2.82
C VAL A 186 -6.39 -26.47 2.24
N VAL A 187 -5.53 -26.34 1.23
CA VAL A 187 -4.87 -27.47 0.57
C VAL A 187 -3.44 -27.68 1.03
N ALA A 188 -2.85 -26.69 1.71
CA ALA A 188 -1.55 -26.81 2.37
C ALA A 188 -1.37 -25.72 3.42
N GLN A 189 -0.47 -25.98 4.38
CA GLN A 189 0.11 -25.01 5.29
C GLN A 189 1.62 -25.08 5.15
N ILE A 190 2.24 -23.94 4.90
CA ILE A 190 3.69 -23.81 4.66
C ILE A 190 4.27 -23.09 5.87
N THR A 191 4.99 -23.84 6.71
CA THR A 191 5.54 -23.34 7.96
C THR A 191 6.90 -22.66 7.73
N PHE A 192 7.10 -21.51 8.38
CA PHE A 192 8.33 -20.74 8.35
C PHE A 192 9.05 -20.88 9.70
N ASN A 193 9.81 -21.97 9.86
CA ASN A 193 10.49 -22.29 11.13
C ASN A 193 11.61 -21.32 11.49
N ASP A 194 12.14 -20.59 10.52
CA ASP A 194 13.22 -19.61 10.66
C ASP A 194 12.73 -18.17 10.82
N ALA A 195 11.46 -17.87 10.54
CA ALA A 195 10.88 -16.55 10.74
C ALA A 195 10.71 -16.24 12.23
N THR A 196 11.24 -15.09 12.67
CA THR A 196 11.26 -14.66 14.07
C THR A 196 10.37 -13.44 14.35
N ALA A 197 9.91 -12.75 13.32
CA ALA A 197 9.07 -11.56 13.41
C ALA A 197 7.81 -11.63 12.53
N GLY A 198 7.25 -12.82 12.34
CA GLY A 198 6.02 -13.01 11.56
C GLY A 198 6.23 -13.11 10.06
N LEU A 199 5.15 -12.93 9.34
CA LEU A 199 5.06 -12.89 7.87
C LEU A 199 4.26 -11.65 7.50
N GLU A 200 4.58 -11.06 6.34
CA GLU A 200 3.93 -9.87 5.84
C GLU A 200 3.45 -10.07 4.39
N GLN A 201 3.28 -9.02 3.63
CA GLN A 201 2.59 -9.00 2.33
C GLN A 201 3.14 -10.02 1.34
N PRO A 202 2.28 -10.94 0.81
CA PRO A 202 2.58 -11.78 -0.33
C PRO A 202 2.18 -11.10 -1.64
N VAL A 203 2.85 -11.48 -2.74
CA VAL A 203 2.43 -11.17 -4.11
C VAL A 203 2.53 -12.40 -4.99
N TRP A 204 1.64 -12.50 -5.98
CA TRP A 204 1.70 -13.50 -7.03
C TRP A 204 2.39 -12.96 -8.28
N ASP A 205 3.31 -13.72 -8.83
CA ASP A 205 3.96 -13.41 -10.09
C ASP A 205 3.49 -14.35 -11.20
N PRO A 206 2.72 -13.86 -12.18
CA PRO A 206 2.21 -14.67 -13.27
C PRO A 206 3.27 -15.10 -14.29
N GLU A 207 4.48 -14.50 -14.29
CA GLU A 207 5.56 -14.89 -15.18
C GLU A 207 6.36 -16.07 -14.62
N THR A 208 6.75 -16.01 -13.36
CA THR A 208 7.50 -17.09 -12.70
C THR A 208 6.61 -18.22 -12.19
N HIS A 209 5.32 -17.95 -12.00
CA HIS A 209 4.35 -18.84 -11.33
C HIS A 209 4.75 -19.17 -9.89
N LEU A 210 5.25 -18.15 -9.18
CA LEU A 210 5.66 -18.22 -7.79
C LEU A 210 4.96 -17.13 -6.98
N PHE A 211 4.78 -17.38 -5.70
CA PHE A 211 4.51 -16.33 -4.75
C PHE A 211 5.82 -15.81 -4.16
N TYR A 212 5.86 -14.51 -3.90
CA TYR A 212 6.87 -13.87 -3.08
C TYR A 212 6.21 -13.35 -1.82
N MET A 213 6.88 -13.47 -0.66
CA MET A 213 6.32 -13.06 0.62
C MET A 213 7.39 -12.35 1.45
N SER A 214 7.05 -11.19 1.97
CA SER A 214 7.88 -10.46 2.92
C SER A 214 7.99 -11.24 4.23
N VAL A 215 9.22 -11.38 4.75
CA VAL A 215 9.53 -11.97 6.05
C VAL A 215 10.42 -10.97 6.80
N PRO A 216 9.87 -10.24 7.80
CA PRO A 216 10.58 -9.11 8.43
C PRO A 216 11.91 -9.47 9.06
N GLU A 217 12.03 -10.67 9.63
CA GLU A 217 13.24 -11.18 10.22
C GLU A 217 13.27 -12.70 10.21
N THR A 218 14.44 -13.28 9.97
CA THR A 218 14.67 -14.72 10.13
C THR A 218 15.92 -14.98 10.96
N THR A 219 16.09 -16.22 11.43
CA THR A 219 17.29 -16.62 12.17
C THR A 219 18.59 -16.48 11.37
N THR A 220 18.50 -16.44 10.03
CA THR A 220 19.65 -16.32 9.12
C THR A 220 19.76 -14.96 8.46
N HIS A 221 18.65 -14.19 8.40
CA HIS A 221 18.55 -12.87 7.77
C HIS A 221 17.93 -11.87 8.75
N SER A 222 18.75 -11.29 9.62
CA SER A 222 18.30 -10.32 10.64
C SER A 222 17.77 -9.01 10.05
N GLY A 223 18.03 -8.71 8.79
CA GLY A 223 17.46 -7.58 8.08
C GLY A 223 16.19 -7.93 7.31
N GLY A 224 15.76 -9.19 7.38
CA GLY A 224 14.60 -9.74 6.70
C GLY A 224 14.93 -10.47 5.39
N ALA A 225 13.92 -11.08 4.82
CA ALA A 225 14.00 -11.80 3.55
C ALA A 225 12.71 -11.65 2.73
N VAL A 226 12.82 -11.91 1.44
CA VAL A 226 11.67 -12.23 0.58
C VAL A 226 11.69 -13.73 0.34
N ALA A 227 10.70 -14.44 0.86
CA ALA A 227 10.55 -15.87 0.63
C ALA A 227 9.95 -16.12 -0.76
N VAL A 228 10.46 -17.14 -1.45
CA VAL A 228 9.99 -17.61 -2.74
C VAL A 228 9.23 -18.92 -2.53
N ILE A 229 7.93 -18.93 -2.89
CA ILE A 229 7.02 -20.05 -2.61
C ILE A 229 6.49 -20.61 -3.92
N ASP A 230 6.70 -21.89 -4.15
CA ASP A 230 6.11 -22.61 -5.28
C ASP A 230 4.79 -23.27 -4.85
N PRO A 231 3.63 -22.82 -5.35
CA PRO A 231 2.34 -23.40 -4.99
C PRO A 231 2.16 -24.84 -5.45
N ARG A 232 2.90 -25.28 -6.47
CA ARG A 232 2.83 -26.66 -7.00
C ARG A 232 3.52 -27.65 -6.07
N THR A 233 4.66 -27.27 -5.50
CA THR A 233 5.37 -28.06 -4.49
C THR A 233 4.88 -27.77 -3.07
N ARG A 234 4.10 -26.69 -2.90
CA ARG A 234 3.54 -26.23 -1.63
C ARG A 234 4.63 -26.00 -0.58
N SER A 235 5.70 -25.34 -0.97
CA SER A 235 6.87 -25.14 -0.12
C SER A 235 7.62 -23.85 -0.46
N VAL A 236 8.39 -23.35 0.50
CA VAL A 236 9.42 -22.35 0.27
C VAL A 236 10.54 -23.00 -0.53
N VAL A 237 10.84 -22.46 -1.71
CA VAL A 237 11.88 -22.95 -2.63
C VAL A 237 13.13 -22.08 -2.64
N GLY A 238 13.08 -20.91 -2.00
CA GLY A 238 14.21 -19.98 -1.86
C GLY A 238 13.89 -18.84 -0.93
N GLN A 239 14.92 -18.10 -0.56
CA GLN A 239 14.81 -16.84 0.19
C GLN A 239 15.84 -15.86 -0.35
N PHE A 240 15.43 -14.63 -0.56
CA PHE A 240 16.31 -13.52 -0.94
C PHE A 240 16.60 -12.67 0.29
N ASP A 241 17.86 -12.45 0.60
CA ASP A 241 18.30 -11.62 1.73
C ASP A 241 17.97 -10.13 1.47
N VAL A 242 17.28 -9.49 2.38
CA VAL A 242 16.95 -8.05 2.32
C VAL A 242 17.62 -7.35 3.50
N LYS A 243 18.80 -6.77 3.24
CA LYS A 243 19.63 -6.19 4.31
C LYS A 243 19.05 -4.89 4.86
N SER A 244 18.96 -4.79 6.19
CA SER A 244 18.56 -3.56 6.90
C SER A 244 17.23 -3.01 6.40
N CYS A 245 16.21 -3.84 6.36
CA CYS A 245 14.90 -3.50 5.82
C CYS A 245 13.76 -3.82 6.80
N GLY A 246 13.67 -5.04 7.33
CA GLY A 246 12.43 -5.50 7.96
C GLY A 246 11.29 -5.41 6.94
N PRO A 247 11.28 -6.28 5.90
CA PRO A 247 10.29 -6.20 4.82
C PRO A 247 8.86 -6.30 5.36
N ALA A 248 8.01 -5.35 4.98
CA ALA A 248 6.57 -5.36 5.24
C ALA A 248 5.83 -5.43 3.90
N GLY A 249 5.44 -4.31 3.31
CA GLY A 249 4.77 -4.27 2.03
C GLY A 249 5.60 -4.83 0.88
N LEU A 250 4.93 -5.48 -0.08
CA LEU A 250 5.54 -6.05 -1.27
C LEU A 250 4.65 -5.85 -2.49
N ALA A 251 5.19 -5.29 -3.57
CA ALA A 251 4.46 -5.10 -4.83
C ALA A 251 5.29 -5.52 -6.04
N LEU A 252 4.70 -6.33 -6.92
CA LEU A 252 5.31 -6.68 -8.19
C LEU A 252 5.03 -5.60 -9.23
N GLY A 253 6.07 -5.01 -9.77
CA GLY A 253 5.99 -3.99 -10.81
C GLY A 253 6.60 -4.45 -12.15
N PRO A 254 6.90 -3.50 -13.04
CA PRO A 254 7.45 -3.81 -14.35
C PRO A 254 8.85 -4.41 -14.25
N LYS A 255 9.30 -5.07 -15.34
CA LYS A 255 10.63 -5.69 -15.48
C LYS A 255 10.91 -6.80 -14.46
N GLN A 256 9.89 -7.43 -13.93
CA GLN A 256 10.01 -8.44 -12.88
C GLN A 256 10.72 -7.88 -11.62
N GLN A 257 10.33 -6.68 -11.20
CA GLN A 257 10.89 -6.03 -10.04
C GLN A 257 9.88 -6.01 -8.89
N LEU A 258 10.35 -6.37 -7.71
CA LEU A 258 9.62 -6.28 -6.46
C LEU A 258 9.99 -4.97 -5.76
N LEU A 259 9.00 -4.10 -5.51
CA LEU A 259 9.15 -3.03 -4.54
C LEU A 259 8.96 -3.63 -3.15
N ILE A 260 9.89 -3.35 -2.24
CA ILE A 260 9.87 -3.83 -0.86
C ILE A 260 9.73 -2.61 0.05
N GLY A 261 8.60 -2.50 0.74
CA GLY A 261 8.39 -1.58 1.84
C GLY A 261 9.22 -2.03 3.03
N CYS A 262 10.10 -1.15 3.50
CA CYS A 262 10.94 -1.46 4.65
C CYS A 262 10.39 -0.77 5.90
N GLY A 263 10.19 -1.52 6.96
CA GLY A 263 9.85 -1.00 8.27
C GLY A 263 10.91 -0.02 8.80
N ASP A 264 10.74 0.46 10.01
CA ASP A 264 11.71 1.39 10.63
C ASP A 264 12.96 0.61 11.11
N PRO A 265 14.18 1.04 10.76
CA PRO A 265 14.59 2.28 10.04
C PRO A 265 14.91 2.10 8.55
N GLY A 266 14.33 1.13 7.88
CA GLY A 266 14.76 0.70 6.54
C GLY A 266 14.38 1.67 5.41
N ALA A 267 15.28 1.82 4.45
CA ALA A 267 15.00 2.47 3.16
C ALA A 267 14.29 1.49 2.22
N VAL A 268 13.33 1.97 1.45
CA VAL A 268 12.62 1.16 0.44
C VAL A 268 13.61 0.56 -0.56
N GLN A 269 13.44 -0.70 -0.92
CA GLN A 269 14.30 -1.41 -1.86
C GLN A 269 13.52 -1.90 -3.06
N ILE A 270 14.18 -1.97 -4.20
CA ILE A 270 13.65 -2.59 -5.41
C ILE A 270 14.58 -3.73 -5.79
N MET A 271 14.00 -4.93 -5.98
CA MET A 271 14.71 -6.19 -6.16
C MET A 271 14.27 -6.85 -7.48
N ASP A 272 15.18 -7.49 -8.20
CA ASP A 272 14.81 -8.39 -9.30
C ASP A 272 14.20 -9.67 -8.72
N ALA A 273 12.97 -9.97 -9.09
CA ALA A 273 12.22 -11.12 -8.56
C ALA A 273 12.81 -12.48 -8.97
N ARG A 274 13.61 -12.53 -10.04
CA ARG A 274 14.21 -13.80 -10.52
C ARG A 274 15.51 -14.14 -9.79
N THR A 275 16.28 -13.11 -9.41
CA THR A 275 17.64 -13.30 -8.88
C THR A 275 17.79 -12.94 -7.41
N GLY A 276 16.90 -12.08 -6.88
CA GLY A 276 17.03 -11.50 -5.55
C GLY A 276 18.03 -10.34 -5.47
N ASP A 277 18.56 -9.89 -6.60
CA ASP A 277 19.49 -8.75 -6.63
C ASP A 277 18.76 -7.44 -6.36
N VAL A 278 19.23 -6.66 -5.40
CA VAL A 278 18.73 -5.29 -5.15
C VAL A 278 19.20 -4.37 -6.26
N VAL A 279 18.27 -3.90 -7.09
CA VAL A 279 18.54 -3.03 -8.25
C VAL A 279 18.48 -1.54 -7.90
N ALA A 280 17.77 -1.17 -6.84
CA ALA A 280 17.74 0.20 -6.32
C ALA A 280 17.45 0.25 -4.83
N LYS A 281 17.92 1.31 -4.16
CA LYS A 281 17.54 1.72 -2.80
C LYS A 281 17.04 3.15 -2.84
N ILE A 282 15.87 3.38 -2.28
CA ILE A 282 15.23 4.70 -2.21
C ILE A 282 15.28 5.16 -0.76
N THR A 283 16.17 6.11 -0.49
CA THR A 283 16.41 6.65 0.86
C THR A 283 15.53 7.83 1.22
N ASP A 284 14.79 8.35 0.25
CA ASP A 284 13.92 9.53 0.39
C ASP A 284 12.61 9.21 1.10
N VAL A 285 12.26 7.94 1.21
CA VAL A 285 11.12 7.42 1.95
C VAL A 285 11.52 6.19 2.77
N SER A 286 11.06 6.12 4.02
CA SER A 286 11.36 5.01 4.94
C SER A 286 10.24 4.84 5.98
N GLY A 287 10.31 3.79 6.82
CA GLY A 287 9.25 3.49 7.77
C GLY A 287 7.94 3.14 7.07
N ALA A 288 8.08 2.41 5.97
CA ALA A 288 7.00 1.95 5.13
C ALA A 288 6.27 0.76 5.77
N ASP A 289 5.00 0.64 5.45
CA ASP A 289 4.17 -0.53 5.70
C ASP A 289 3.70 -1.06 4.35
N GLU A 290 2.45 -0.83 3.96
CA GLU A 290 1.91 -1.24 2.68
C GLU A 290 2.52 -0.49 1.50
N VAL A 291 2.64 -1.19 0.38
CA VAL A 291 3.06 -0.63 -0.91
C VAL A 291 2.14 -1.10 -2.04
N TRP A 292 2.08 -0.31 -3.10
CA TRP A 292 1.25 -0.60 -4.27
C TRP A 292 1.97 -0.27 -5.56
N TYR A 293 1.76 -1.07 -6.61
CA TYR A 293 2.13 -0.73 -7.98
C TYR A 293 0.90 -0.36 -8.79
N ASN A 294 0.89 0.84 -9.37
CA ASN A 294 -0.15 1.26 -10.31
C ASN A 294 0.32 1.10 -11.75
N PRO A 295 -0.27 0.20 -12.54
CA PRO A 295 0.09 0.05 -13.95
C PRO A 295 -0.44 1.18 -14.85
N GLY A 296 -1.34 2.03 -14.39
CA GLY A 296 -1.88 3.18 -15.11
C GLY A 296 -0.78 4.19 -15.40
N ASP A 297 -0.23 4.78 -14.37
CA ASP A 297 0.84 5.77 -14.43
C ASP A 297 2.25 5.18 -14.30
N LYS A 298 2.36 3.88 -14.00
CA LYS A 298 3.63 3.15 -13.78
C LYS A 298 4.42 3.66 -12.59
N HIS A 299 3.73 4.01 -11.52
CA HIS A 299 4.35 4.41 -10.27
C HIS A 299 4.15 3.35 -9.18
N TYR A 300 5.12 3.32 -8.29
CA TYR A 300 4.95 2.67 -6.99
C TYR A 300 4.52 3.70 -5.96
N TYR A 301 3.63 3.29 -5.08
CA TYR A 301 3.15 4.05 -3.94
C TYR A 301 3.53 3.37 -2.64
N VAL A 302 3.97 4.15 -1.67
CA VAL A 302 4.51 3.67 -0.40
C VAL A 302 3.79 4.37 0.74
N ALA A 303 3.00 3.65 1.52
CA ALA A 303 2.38 4.18 2.73
C ALA A 303 3.39 4.15 3.89
N ALA A 304 4.03 5.28 4.14
CA ALA A 304 5.12 5.40 5.10
C ALA A 304 4.68 6.17 6.36
N ARG A 305 3.95 5.46 7.24
CA ARG A 305 3.42 6.05 8.49
C ARG A 305 4.51 6.48 9.47
N ASN A 306 5.68 5.84 9.42
CA ASN A 306 6.82 6.09 10.31
C ASN A 306 7.96 6.84 9.61
N ASN A 307 7.68 7.53 8.50
CA ASN A 307 8.71 8.31 7.83
C ASN A 307 9.24 9.42 8.76
N PRO A 308 10.57 9.64 8.84
CA PRO A 308 11.18 10.55 9.83
C PRO A 308 10.67 12.00 9.78
N THR A 309 10.20 12.47 8.63
CA THR A 309 9.65 13.84 8.48
C THR A 309 8.14 13.92 8.73
N GLY A 310 7.52 12.84 9.16
CA GLY A 310 6.09 12.68 9.35
C GLY A 310 5.49 11.70 8.34
N PRO A 311 4.23 11.23 8.55
CA PRO A 311 3.56 10.29 7.66
C PRO A 311 3.45 10.82 6.23
N VAL A 312 3.84 10.00 5.26
CA VAL A 312 3.82 10.36 3.84
C VAL A 312 3.32 9.21 2.96
N LEU A 313 2.80 9.57 1.81
CA LEU A 313 2.71 8.74 0.63
C LEU A 313 3.97 8.98 -0.20
N GLY A 314 4.85 8.00 -0.28
CA GLY A 314 6.03 8.04 -1.15
C GLY A 314 5.66 7.64 -2.57
N ILE A 315 6.13 8.39 -3.56
CA ILE A 315 5.89 8.14 -4.99
C ILE A 315 7.20 7.86 -5.69
N ILE A 316 7.27 6.74 -6.41
CA ILE A 316 8.49 6.26 -7.10
C ILE A 316 8.12 5.89 -8.53
N ASP A 317 8.85 6.40 -9.51
CA ASP A 317 8.75 5.99 -10.91
C ASP A 317 9.26 4.55 -11.07
N ALA A 318 8.36 3.62 -11.38
CA ALA A 318 8.66 2.19 -11.50
C ALA A 318 9.46 1.84 -12.77
N MET A 319 9.50 2.71 -13.77
CA MET A 319 10.28 2.49 -14.99
C MET A 319 11.75 2.85 -14.81
N THR A 320 12.04 3.87 -13.99
CA THR A 320 13.40 4.39 -13.75
C THR A 320 13.92 4.05 -12.36
N ASN A 321 13.07 3.57 -11.46
CA ASN A 321 13.35 3.29 -10.06
C ASN A 321 13.87 4.55 -9.31
N LYS A 322 13.27 5.70 -9.61
CA LYS A 322 13.62 6.98 -9.00
C LYS A 322 12.48 7.50 -8.14
N TRP A 323 12.83 7.98 -6.97
CA TRP A 323 11.92 8.75 -6.13
C TRP A 323 11.44 10.00 -6.88
N ILE A 324 10.14 10.31 -6.76
CA ILE A 324 9.50 11.49 -7.34
C ILE A 324 9.19 12.50 -6.23
N GLN A 325 8.42 12.05 -5.21
CA GLN A 325 7.90 12.93 -4.17
C GLN A 325 7.48 12.14 -2.93
N ASN A 326 7.40 12.84 -1.80
CA ASN A 326 6.62 12.45 -0.62
C ASN A 326 5.46 13.43 -0.46
N ALA A 327 4.23 12.96 -0.64
CA ALA A 327 3.02 13.72 -0.34
C ALA A 327 2.64 13.50 1.14
N SER A 328 2.36 14.58 1.87
CA SER A 328 1.96 14.47 3.30
C SER A 328 0.64 13.73 3.44
N THR A 329 0.56 12.83 4.43
CA THR A 329 -0.66 12.11 4.82
C THR A 329 -1.00 12.36 6.29
N GLY A 330 -1.95 11.61 6.82
CA GLY A 330 -2.35 11.67 8.22
C GLY A 330 -1.67 10.64 9.12
N PRO A 331 -1.73 10.82 10.45
CA PRO A 331 -1.19 9.85 11.40
C PRO A 331 -1.78 8.44 11.22
N GLY A 332 -0.91 7.44 11.19
CA GLY A 332 -1.30 6.04 11.06
C GLY A 332 -1.71 5.62 9.65
N ALA A 333 -1.50 6.45 8.62
CA ALA A 333 -1.68 6.08 7.22
C ALA A 333 -0.65 5.02 6.82
N HIS A 334 -1.08 3.75 6.78
CA HIS A 334 -0.19 2.61 6.58
C HIS A 334 -0.63 1.70 5.44
N SER A 335 -1.78 1.99 4.82
CA SER A 335 -2.28 1.25 3.67
C SER A 335 -2.45 2.18 2.47
N VAL A 336 -2.34 1.64 1.26
CA VAL A 336 -2.46 2.38 0.00
C VAL A 336 -2.93 1.45 -1.12
N ALA A 337 -3.83 1.93 -1.95
CA ALA A 337 -4.17 1.32 -3.24
C ALA A 337 -4.43 2.41 -4.27
N ALA A 338 -4.31 2.10 -5.55
CA ALA A 338 -4.54 3.06 -6.64
C ALA A 338 -5.41 2.48 -7.74
N ASN A 339 -6.24 3.33 -8.33
CA ASN A 339 -7.09 2.98 -9.46
C ASN A 339 -6.31 3.19 -10.78
N PRO A 340 -5.98 2.13 -11.51
CA PRO A 340 -5.16 2.25 -12.73
C PRO A 340 -5.92 2.82 -13.96
N ILE A 341 -7.15 3.24 -13.79
CA ILE A 341 -7.97 3.83 -14.87
C ILE A 341 -7.92 5.36 -14.82
N ASN A 342 -7.91 5.95 -13.62
CA ASN A 342 -7.88 7.39 -13.41
C ASN A 342 -6.67 7.88 -12.61
N ASP A 343 -5.77 6.94 -12.20
CA ASP A 343 -4.54 7.16 -11.45
C ASP A 343 -4.75 7.84 -10.08
N GLU A 344 -5.96 7.79 -9.53
CA GLU A 344 -6.24 8.21 -8.17
C GLU A 344 -5.72 7.20 -7.14
N ILE A 345 -5.11 7.74 -6.08
CA ILE A 345 -4.49 6.97 -5.00
C ILE A 345 -5.31 7.15 -3.73
N PHE A 346 -5.66 6.04 -3.10
CA PHE A 346 -6.52 5.98 -1.92
C PHE A 346 -5.69 5.62 -0.69
N VAL A 347 -5.73 6.47 0.32
CA VAL A 347 -5.02 6.30 1.59
C VAL A 347 -6.02 6.43 2.73
N PRO A 348 -6.26 5.37 3.53
CA PRO A 348 -7.15 5.47 4.68
C PRO A 348 -6.52 6.35 5.76
N LEU A 349 -7.32 7.26 6.30
CA LEU A 349 -6.90 8.28 7.26
C LEU A 349 -7.74 8.23 8.52
N ARG A 350 -7.07 8.31 9.67
CA ARG A 350 -7.72 8.38 10.98
C ARG A 350 -8.47 9.69 11.18
N PRO A 351 -9.38 9.75 12.18
CA PRO A 351 -10.12 10.96 12.50
C PRO A 351 -9.25 12.20 12.71
N THR A 352 -9.74 13.32 12.19
CA THR A 352 -9.17 14.65 12.38
C THR A 352 -10.26 15.62 12.88
N ALA A 353 -9.89 16.86 13.19
CA ALA A 353 -10.88 17.88 13.56
C ALA A 353 -11.86 18.21 12.43
N THR A 354 -11.42 18.13 11.18
CA THR A 354 -12.24 18.37 9.98
C THR A 354 -13.02 17.13 9.52
N HIS A 355 -12.51 15.95 9.80
CA HIS A 355 -13.10 14.66 9.45
C HIS A 355 -13.20 13.77 10.69
N PRO A 356 -14.19 13.98 11.56
CA PRO A 356 -14.25 13.37 12.90
C PRO A 356 -14.48 11.85 12.90
N LEU A 357 -14.94 11.29 11.77
CA LEU A 357 -15.04 9.84 11.58
C LEU A 357 -13.81 9.24 10.90
N GLY A 358 -12.91 10.06 10.36
CA GLY A 358 -11.89 9.58 9.42
C GLY A 358 -12.51 9.23 8.06
N GLY A 359 -11.74 8.62 7.19
CA GLY A 359 -12.18 8.25 5.84
C GLY A 359 -11.00 7.98 4.93
N ILE A 360 -11.19 8.24 3.65
CA ILE A 360 -10.19 7.97 2.61
C ILE A 360 -9.70 9.28 2.01
N GLY A 361 -8.42 9.58 2.17
CA GLY A 361 -7.76 10.63 1.40
C GLY A 361 -7.53 10.16 -0.02
N VAL A 362 -7.98 10.94 -1.00
CA VAL A 362 -7.73 10.70 -2.43
C VAL A 362 -6.62 11.62 -2.88
N TYR A 363 -5.58 11.03 -3.46
CA TYR A 363 -4.39 11.75 -3.93
C TYR A 363 -4.27 11.61 -5.44
N HIS A 364 -3.78 12.65 -6.07
CA HIS A 364 -3.48 12.68 -7.51
C HIS A 364 -2.39 13.71 -7.80
N GLN A 365 -1.80 13.68 -9.01
CA GLN A 365 -0.81 14.65 -9.50
C GLN A 365 -1.47 15.94 -9.97
#